data_3b293fa348fd3a4cd890b78900d005c5
#
_entry.id   3b293fa348fd3a4cd890b78900d005c5
#
_cell.length_a   1.000
_cell.length_b   1.000
_cell.length_c   1.000
_cell.angle_alpha   90.00
_cell.angle_beta   90.00
_cell.angle_gamma   90.00
#
_symmetry.space_group_name_H-M   'P 1'
#
loop_
_entity.id
_entity.type
_entity.pdbx_description
1 polymer ?
#
loop_
_entity_poly.entity_id
_entity_poly.type
_entity_poly.pdbx_seq_one_letter_code
_entity_poly.pdbx_strand_id
1 'polypeptide(L)'
;KNCEEERLLGVSLTGIMDCKLTNGKDKNLKQLLKELREVAVETNKVWAKKLGINQSVSITCVKPSGTVSQLVDAASGIHARHNPYYIRTVRGDKKDPLTQMMVDAGFPVEDDVMNPSHTAVFSFPMKVDKGAVFRTDMTAIEQLELWLVYQKHWCEHKPSVTISVKEHEWLEVGAWVYANFDYMSGVSFLPFSEHTYK
;
A
#
# COMPACT_ATOMS: atom_id res chain seq x y z
N LYS A 1 -1.16 28.73 -6.98
CA LYS A 1 0.26 29.12 -6.90
C LYS A 1 1.12 27.90 -6.64
N ASN A 2 1.01 27.22 -5.49
CA ASN A 2 1.86 26.06 -5.15
C ASN A 2 1.76 24.92 -6.19
N CYS A 3 0.54 24.58 -6.64
CA CYS A 3 0.35 23.54 -7.66
C CYS A 3 1.06 23.85 -8.98
N GLU A 4 1.18 25.11 -9.36
CA GLU A 4 1.86 25.55 -10.58
C GLU A 4 3.38 25.56 -10.42
N GLU A 5 3.86 25.90 -9.24
CA GLU A 5 5.29 25.95 -8.91
C GLU A 5 5.86 24.56 -8.71
N GLU A 6 5.19 23.70 -7.92
CA GLU A 6 5.70 22.38 -7.50
C GLU A 6 5.37 21.25 -8.47
N ARG A 7 4.22 21.32 -9.16
CA ARG A 7 3.78 20.30 -10.14
C ARG A 7 3.92 18.86 -9.63
N LEU A 8 3.56 18.61 -8.37
CA LEU A 8 3.72 17.30 -7.74
C LEU A 8 3.06 16.17 -8.54
N LEU A 9 3.77 15.08 -8.72
CA LEU A 9 3.28 13.84 -9.29
C LEU A 9 3.35 12.71 -8.26
N GLY A 10 2.57 11.66 -8.49
CA GLY A 10 2.53 10.47 -7.66
C GLY A 10 2.69 9.20 -8.48
N VAL A 11 3.89 8.87 -8.92
CA VAL A 11 4.19 7.54 -9.48
C VAL A 11 4.36 6.57 -8.32
N SER A 12 3.31 5.82 -8.02
CA SER A 12 3.23 4.94 -6.86
C SER A 12 3.40 3.48 -7.24
N LEU A 13 4.25 2.75 -6.50
CA LEU A 13 4.33 1.30 -6.59
C LEU A 13 3.28 0.66 -5.66
N THR A 14 2.62 -0.38 -6.17
CA THR A 14 1.70 -1.23 -5.41
C THR A 14 1.96 -2.70 -5.73
N GLY A 15 1.44 -3.63 -4.93
CA GLY A 15 1.74 -5.05 -5.10
C GLY A 15 3.19 -5.43 -4.76
N ILE A 16 3.87 -4.60 -3.98
CA ILE A 16 5.28 -4.78 -3.62
C ILE A 16 5.51 -6.16 -2.99
N MET A 17 4.61 -6.61 -2.13
CA MET A 17 4.71 -7.88 -1.41
C MET A 17 4.32 -9.12 -2.24
N ASP A 18 3.71 -8.92 -3.40
CA ASP A 18 3.33 -10.01 -4.31
C ASP A 18 4.47 -10.34 -5.30
N CYS A 19 5.42 -9.46 -5.49
CA CYS A 19 6.48 -9.59 -6.49
C CYS A 19 7.83 -9.89 -5.84
N LYS A 20 8.49 -10.97 -6.26
CA LYS A 20 9.81 -11.37 -5.72
C LYS A 20 10.91 -10.36 -5.94
N LEU A 21 10.83 -9.54 -6.99
CA LEU A 21 11.82 -8.50 -7.28
C LEU A 21 11.71 -7.30 -6.33
N THR A 22 10.54 -7.11 -5.71
CA THR A 22 10.23 -5.89 -4.94
C THR A 22 9.99 -6.13 -3.45
N ASN A 23 9.71 -7.37 -3.04
CA ASN A 23 9.34 -7.72 -1.66
C ASN A 23 10.53 -7.83 -0.66
N GLY A 24 11.71 -7.39 -1.05
CA GLY A 24 12.91 -7.44 -0.21
C GLY A 24 13.75 -8.70 -0.32
N LYS A 25 13.30 -9.72 -1.06
CA LYS A 25 14.04 -10.99 -1.21
C LYS A 25 15.11 -10.93 -2.30
N ASP A 26 15.00 -9.99 -3.24
CA ASP A 26 16.00 -9.83 -4.31
C ASP A 26 17.14 -8.93 -3.84
N LYS A 27 18.38 -9.41 -4.04
CA LYS A 27 19.61 -8.69 -3.68
C LYS A 27 19.80 -7.41 -4.50
N ASN A 28 19.22 -7.33 -5.69
CA ASN A 28 19.34 -6.20 -6.60
C ASN A 28 18.22 -5.14 -6.37
N LEU A 29 17.35 -5.32 -5.40
CA LEU A 29 16.22 -4.41 -5.15
C LEU A 29 16.65 -2.94 -5.10
N LYS A 30 17.72 -2.62 -4.36
CA LYS A 30 18.19 -1.23 -4.22
C LYS A 30 18.59 -0.61 -5.55
N GLN A 31 19.25 -1.39 -6.40
CA GLN A 31 19.67 -0.94 -7.72
C GLN A 31 18.46 -0.78 -8.64
N LEU A 32 17.56 -1.75 -8.66
CA LEU A 32 16.30 -1.69 -9.42
C LEU A 32 15.48 -0.44 -9.07
N LEU A 33 15.32 -0.15 -7.79
CA LEU A 33 14.55 1.03 -7.34
C LEU A 33 15.19 2.34 -7.78
N LYS A 34 16.54 2.44 -7.74
CA LYS A 34 17.24 3.62 -8.24
C LYS A 34 17.03 3.82 -9.73
N GLU A 35 17.20 2.78 -10.53
CA GLU A 35 17.02 2.84 -11.99
C GLU A 35 15.58 3.25 -12.35
N LEU A 36 14.58 2.65 -11.70
CA LEU A 36 13.18 3.01 -11.90
C LEU A 36 12.90 4.48 -11.53
N ARG A 37 13.49 4.96 -10.43
CA ARG A 37 13.38 6.36 -10.00
C ARG A 37 14.00 7.29 -11.04
N GLU A 38 15.21 6.99 -11.51
CA GLU A 38 15.90 7.78 -12.53
C GLU A 38 15.08 7.88 -13.82
N VAL A 39 14.49 6.78 -14.27
CA VAL A 39 13.59 6.76 -15.44
C VAL A 39 12.38 7.65 -15.20
N ALA A 40 11.75 7.59 -14.02
CA ALA A 40 10.59 8.41 -13.69
C ALA A 40 10.94 9.91 -13.71
N VAL A 41 12.06 10.29 -13.10
CA VAL A 41 12.52 11.69 -13.03
C VAL A 41 12.88 12.20 -14.43
N GLU A 42 13.63 11.43 -15.22
CA GLU A 42 14.02 11.86 -16.57
C GLU A 42 12.81 11.98 -17.51
N THR A 43 11.85 11.06 -17.40
CA THR A 43 10.58 11.15 -18.14
C THR A 43 9.84 12.44 -17.79
N ASN A 44 9.79 12.82 -16.51
CA ASN A 44 9.18 14.08 -16.08
C ASN A 44 9.87 15.30 -16.70
N LYS A 45 11.21 15.35 -16.72
CA LYS A 45 11.97 16.44 -17.35
C LYS A 45 11.62 16.61 -18.83
N VAL A 46 11.61 15.49 -19.57
CA VAL A 46 11.31 15.51 -21.01
C VAL A 46 9.90 16.03 -21.26
N TRP A 47 8.93 15.54 -20.53
CA TRP A 47 7.53 15.93 -20.73
C TRP A 47 7.24 17.34 -20.20
N ALA A 48 7.79 17.75 -19.07
CA ALA A 48 7.65 19.12 -18.57
C ALA A 48 8.16 20.13 -19.60
N LYS A 49 9.32 19.87 -20.23
CA LYS A 49 9.84 20.69 -21.33
C LYS A 49 8.89 20.75 -22.53
N LYS A 50 8.35 19.60 -22.97
CA LYS A 50 7.41 19.53 -24.10
C LYS A 50 6.10 20.28 -23.84
N LEU A 51 5.64 20.25 -22.59
CA LEU A 51 4.40 20.90 -22.16
C LEU A 51 4.58 22.37 -21.78
N GLY A 52 5.81 22.88 -21.70
CA GLY A 52 6.11 24.24 -21.28
C GLY A 52 5.74 24.54 -19.82
N ILE A 53 5.86 23.56 -18.93
CA ILE A 53 5.57 23.67 -17.50
C ILE A 53 6.80 23.35 -16.66
N ASN A 54 6.77 23.70 -15.36
CA ASN A 54 7.83 23.35 -14.43
C ASN A 54 7.94 21.83 -14.28
N GLN A 55 9.16 21.36 -14.04
CA GLN A 55 9.36 19.97 -13.60
C GLN A 55 8.74 19.76 -12.21
N SER A 56 8.26 18.55 -11.96
CA SER A 56 7.74 18.17 -10.66
C SER A 56 8.86 18.14 -9.62
N VAL A 57 8.63 18.75 -8.47
CA VAL A 57 9.60 18.78 -7.35
C VAL A 57 9.75 17.39 -6.71
N SER A 58 8.67 16.60 -6.72
CA SER A 58 8.65 15.21 -6.24
C SER A 58 7.74 14.37 -7.10
N ILE A 59 8.15 13.14 -7.41
CA ILE A 59 7.49 12.28 -8.39
C ILE A 59 7.15 10.91 -7.79
N THR A 60 8.15 10.21 -7.25
CA THR A 60 8.03 8.81 -6.85
C THR A 60 7.54 8.63 -5.41
N CYS A 61 6.67 7.65 -5.19
CA CYS A 61 6.06 7.42 -3.89
C CYS A 61 5.61 5.96 -3.69
N VAL A 62 5.21 5.65 -2.47
CA VAL A 62 4.38 4.49 -2.14
C VAL A 62 3.16 4.98 -1.37
N LYS A 63 2.00 4.92 -2.01
CA LYS A 63 0.73 5.31 -1.41
C LYS A 63 -0.04 4.10 -0.89
N PRO A 64 -0.86 4.25 0.15
CA PRO A 64 -1.83 3.22 0.49
C PRO A 64 -2.87 3.16 -0.64
N SER A 65 -3.02 1.99 -1.24
CA SER A 65 -3.94 1.78 -2.36
C SER A 65 -5.06 0.83 -1.95
N GLY A 66 -5.95 1.29 -1.09
CA GLY A 66 -7.06 0.48 -0.58
C GLY A 66 -8.06 0.04 -1.65
N THR A 67 -8.21 0.80 -2.71
CA THR A 67 -9.19 0.55 -3.79
C THR A 67 -8.51 0.15 -5.09
N VAL A 68 -7.55 0.93 -5.57
CA VAL A 68 -6.89 0.69 -6.87
C VAL A 68 -6.14 -0.63 -6.90
N SER A 69 -5.46 -1.02 -5.82
CA SER A 69 -4.78 -2.31 -5.71
C SER A 69 -5.76 -3.49 -5.87
N GLN A 70 -7.02 -3.31 -5.46
CA GLN A 70 -8.02 -4.37 -5.57
C GLN A 70 -8.52 -4.58 -7.00
N LEU A 71 -8.54 -3.54 -7.82
CA LEU A 71 -8.90 -3.65 -9.25
C LEU A 71 -7.91 -4.54 -10.02
N VAL A 72 -6.67 -4.61 -9.57
CA VAL A 72 -5.59 -5.38 -10.21
C VAL A 72 -5.16 -6.58 -9.35
N ASP A 73 -5.95 -6.93 -8.34
CA ASP A 73 -5.68 -8.01 -7.37
C ASP A 73 -4.25 -7.98 -6.81
N ALA A 74 -3.77 -6.81 -6.43
CA ALA A 74 -2.45 -6.60 -5.87
C ALA A 74 -2.49 -6.26 -4.38
N ALA A 75 -1.42 -6.57 -3.64
CA ALA A 75 -1.23 -6.10 -2.27
C ALA A 75 -1.17 -4.58 -2.22
N SER A 76 -1.73 -3.97 -1.17
CA SER A 76 -1.81 -2.52 -1.02
C SER A 76 -0.43 -1.90 -0.73
N GLY A 77 0.13 -1.16 -1.69
CA GLY A 77 1.41 -0.47 -1.52
C GLY A 77 2.52 -1.44 -1.07
N ILE A 78 3.14 -1.14 0.07
CA ILE A 78 4.20 -1.95 0.71
C ILE A 78 3.66 -2.93 1.77
N HIS A 79 2.34 -3.01 1.95
CA HIS A 79 1.76 -3.88 2.97
C HIS A 79 1.72 -5.34 2.53
N ALA A 80 2.03 -6.24 3.47
CA ALA A 80 1.88 -7.67 3.27
C ALA A 80 0.39 -8.08 3.14
N ARG A 81 0.13 -9.17 2.44
CA ARG A 81 -1.22 -9.76 2.39
C ARG A 81 -1.62 -10.27 3.77
N HIS A 82 -2.93 -10.24 4.05
CA HIS A 82 -3.44 -10.65 5.36
C HIS A 82 -3.28 -12.17 5.57
N ASN A 83 -3.85 -12.97 4.66
CA ASN A 83 -3.82 -14.45 4.68
C ASN A 83 -3.84 -14.99 3.25
N PRO A 84 -3.44 -16.28 3.04
CA PRO A 84 -3.54 -16.93 1.72
C PRO A 84 -4.98 -17.03 1.19
N TYR A 85 -5.94 -17.15 2.10
CA TYR A 85 -7.38 -17.15 1.82
C TYR A 85 -8.06 -16.22 2.81
N TYR A 86 -8.93 -15.37 2.34
CA TYR A 86 -9.72 -14.46 3.20
C TYR A 86 -11.04 -14.10 2.54
N ILE A 87 -11.97 -13.63 3.32
CA ILE A 87 -13.22 -13.05 2.82
C ILE A 87 -13.05 -11.53 2.80
N ARG A 88 -13.23 -10.96 1.61
CA ARG A 88 -13.25 -9.52 1.45
C ARG A 88 -14.69 -9.03 1.50
N THR A 89 -14.95 -8.12 2.41
CA THR A 89 -16.26 -7.45 2.51
C THR A 89 -16.21 -6.08 1.83
N VAL A 90 -17.22 -5.81 1.01
CA VAL A 90 -17.40 -4.54 0.30
C VAL A 90 -18.74 -3.96 0.68
N ARG A 91 -18.75 -2.69 1.07
CA ARG A 91 -19.94 -1.95 1.42
C ARG A 91 -20.47 -1.17 0.23
N GLY A 92 -21.78 -1.26 0.00
CA GLY A 92 -22.48 -0.48 -1.03
C GLY A 92 -23.70 0.22 -0.43
N ASP A 93 -24.02 1.39 -0.95
CA ASP A 93 -25.30 2.04 -0.61
C ASP A 93 -26.44 1.24 -1.23
N LYS A 94 -27.48 0.92 -0.45
CA LYS A 94 -28.66 0.17 -0.92
C LYS A 94 -29.44 0.87 -2.03
N LYS A 95 -29.27 2.18 -2.18
CA LYS A 95 -29.87 2.98 -3.24
C LYS A 95 -29.03 2.99 -4.53
N ASP A 96 -27.78 2.52 -4.47
CA ASP A 96 -26.93 2.46 -5.65
C ASP A 96 -27.44 1.40 -6.63
N PRO A 97 -27.66 1.74 -7.90
CA PRO A 97 -28.09 0.79 -8.93
C PRO A 97 -27.17 -0.42 -9.07
N LEU A 98 -25.86 -0.27 -8.86
CA LEU A 98 -24.92 -1.39 -8.87
C LEU A 98 -25.19 -2.35 -7.70
N THR A 99 -25.45 -1.82 -6.51
CA THR A 99 -25.81 -2.61 -5.33
C THR A 99 -27.08 -3.42 -5.62
N GLN A 100 -28.12 -2.78 -6.16
CA GLN A 100 -29.36 -3.45 -6.51
C GLN A 100 -29.14 -4.54 -7.57
N MET A 101 -28.38 -4.25 -8.61
CA MET A 101 -28.04 -5.24 -9.65
C MET A 101 -27.34 -6.47 -9.05
N MET A 102 -26.43 -6.29 -8.10
CA MET A 102 -25.71 -7.39 -7.44
C MET A 102 -26.66 -8.23 -6.56
N VAL A 103 -27.59 -7.60 -5.85
CA VAL A 103 -28.63 -8.28 -5.06
C VAL A 103 -29.51 -9.12 -5.99
N ASP A 104 -29.99 -8.54 -7.08
CA ASP A 104 -30.85 -9.20 -8.08
C ASP A 104 -30.12 -10.36 -8.78
N ALA A 105 -28.81 -10.25 -8.95
CA ALA A 105 -27.95 -11.31 -9.47
C ALA A 105 -27.64 -12.43 -8.47
N GLY A 106 -28.12 -12.33 -7.24
CA GLY A 106 -27.98 -13.36 -6.21
C GLY A 106 -26.60 -13.39 -5.51
N PHE A 107 -25.86 -12.29 -5.51
CA PHE A 107 -24.63 -12.21 -4.71
C PHE A 107 -24.94 -12.32 -3.22
N PRO A 108 -24.11 -13.02 -2.42
CA PRO A 108 -24.25 -13.06 -0.97
C PRO A 108 -24.19 -11.64 -0.39
N VAL A 109 -25.22 -11.23 0.30
CA VAL A 109 -25.38 -9.90 0.85
C VAL A 109 -25.94 -9.96 2.27
N GLU A 110 -25.43 -9.12 3.14
CA GLU A 110 -25.88 -8.91 4.50
C GLU A 110 -26.10 -7.41 4.75
N ASP A 111 -26.86 -7.08 5.80
CA ASP A 111 -26.99 -5.71 6.26
C ASP A 111 -25.77 -5.28 7.06
N ASP A 112 -25.31 -4.03 6.87
CA ASP A 112 -24.20 -3.50 7.68
C ASP A 112 -24.63 -3.34 9.15
N VAL A 113 -23.77 -3.79 10.06
CA VAL A 113 -24.06 -3.77 11.51
C VAL A 113 -24.30 -2.36 12.04
N MET A 114 -23.59 -1.37 11.52
CA MET A 114 -23.67 0.02 11.99
C MET A 114 -24.76 0.83 11.28
N ASN A 115 -25.08 0.48 10.04
CA ASN A 115 -26.08 1.20 9.23
C ASN A 115 -26.93 0.26 8.38
N PRO A 116 -27.73 -0.62 9.01
CA PRO A 116 -28.45 -1.68 8.31
C PRO A 116 -29.50 -1.17 7.31
N SER A 117 -30.05 0.02 7.52
CA SER A 117 -31.10 0.56 6.65
C SER A 117 -30.59 1.12 5.33
N HIS A 118 -29.29 1.46 5.23
CA HIS A 118 -28.72 2.15 4.06
C HIS A 118 -27.59 1.41 3.40
N THR A 119 -26.92 0.51 4.13
CA THR A 119 -25.68 -0.13 3.65
C THR A 119 -25.84 -1.63 3.55
N ALA A 120 -25.54 -2.16 2.39
CA ALA A 120 -25.39 -3.58 2.11
C ALA A 120 -23.90 -3.98 2.16
N VAL A 121 -23.63 -5.20 2.66
CA VAL A 121 -22.28 -5.77 2.73
C VAL A 121 -22.23 -7.03 1.89
N PHE A 122 -21.36 -7.01 0.87
CA PHE A 122 -21.10 -8.14 0.01
C PHE A 122 -19.82 -8.85 0.45
N SER A 123 -19.84 -10.19 0.45
CA SER A 123 -18.72 -11.03 0.85
C SER A 123 -18.14 -11.79 -0.34
N PHE A 124 -16.83 -11.58 -0.60
CA PHE A 124 -16.11 -12.20 -1.70
C PHE A 124 -14.99 -13.09 -1.16
N PRO A 125 -14.99 -14.42 -1.48
CA PRO A 125 -13.86 -15.27 -1.16
C PRO A 125 -12.67 -14.92 -2.05
N MET A 126 -11.53 -14.62 -1.41
CA MET A 126 -10.29 -14.24 -2.09
C MET A 126 -9.23 -15.30 -1.87
N LYS A 127 -8.46 -15.57 -2.92
CA LYS A 127 -7.27 -16.42 -2.89
C LYS A 127 -6.09 -15.63 -3.40
N VAL A 128 -4.99 -15.68 -2.66
CA VAL A 128 -3.74 -14.98 -3.02
C VAL A 128 -2.84 -15.88 -3.83
N ASP A 129 -2.12 -15.32 -4.80
CA ASP A 129 -1.18 -16.04 -5.64
C ASP A 129 0.02 -16.60 -4.86
N LYS A 130 0.60 -17.68 -5.38
CA LYS A 130 1.78 -18.32 -4.77
C LYS A 130 2.99 -17.38 -4.83
N GLY A 131 3.62 -17.15 -3.68
CA GLY A 131 4.85 -16.37 -3.55
C GLY A 131 4.66 -14.97 -2.98
N ALA A 132 3.43 -14.56 -2.71
CA ALA A 132 3.16 -13.37 -1.92
C ALA A 132 3.69 -13.47 -0.49
N VAL A 133 3.99 -12.34 0.11
CA VAL A 133 4.39 -12.22 1.52
C VAL A 133 3.17 -11.91 2.37
N PHE A 134 3.01 -12.66 3.44
CA PHE A 134 1.92 -12.48 4.40
C PHE A 134 2.40 -11.74 5.65
N ARG A 135 1.46 -11.13 6.37
CA ARG A 135 1.77 -10.38 7.59
C ARG A 135 2.46 -11.22 8.69
N THR A 136 2.31 -12.54 8.64
CA THR A 136 2.96 -13.48 9.55
C THR A 136 4.39 -13.83 9.16
N ASP A 137 4.79 -13.55 7.93
CA ASP A 137 6.09 -13.95 7.36
C ASP A 137 7.19 -12.93 7.66
N MET A 138 6.86 -11.79 8.25
CA MET A 138 7.80 -10.71 8.56
C MET A 138 7.69 -10.26 10.00
N THR A 139 8.85 -10.00 10.61
CA THR A 139 8.94 -9.24 11.87
C THR A 139 8.70 -7.76 11.63
N ALA A 140 8.47 -7.00 12.71
CA ALA A 140 8.35 -5.54 12.63
C ALA A 140 9.63 -4.89 12.09
N ILE A 141 10.80 -5.41 12.48
CA ILE A 141 12.10 -4.91 12.00
C ILE A 141 12.29 -5.18 10.50
N GLU A 142 11.95 -6.37 10.01
CA GLU A 142 12.03 -6.66 8.57
C GLU A 142 11.12 -5.75 7.74
N GLN A 143 9.92 -5.42 8.24
CA GLN A 143 9.02 -4.45 7.62
C GLN A 143 9.65 -3.05 7.58
N LEU A 144 10.27 -2.61 8.69
CA LEU A 144 10.94 -1.31 8.79
C LEU A 144 12.18 -1.23 7.88
N GLU A 145 12.99 -2.28 7.82
CA GLU A 145 14.16 -2.34 6.92
C GLU A 145 13.73 -2.25 5.45
N LEU A 146 12.70 -2.98 5.05
CA LEU A 146 12.16 -2.87 3.69
C LEU A 146 11.64 -1.46 3.42
N TRP A 147 10.87 -0.89 4.34
CA TRP A 147 10.39 0.49 4.23
C TRP A 147 11.54 1.48 4.04
N LEU A 148 12.63 1.33 4.81
CA LEU A 148 13.81 2.19 4.72
C LEU A 148 14.51 2.08 3.35
N VAL A 149 14.54 0.89 2.76
CA VAL A 149 15.04 0.70 1.39
C VAL A 149 14.21 1.51 0.40
N TYR A 150 12.87 1.47 0.49
CA TYR A 150 11.99 2.26 -0.37
C TYR A 150 12.12 3.77 -0.11
N GLN A 151 12.21 4.18 1.15
CA GLN A 151 12.44 5.58 1.54
C GLN A 151 13.71 6.14 0.90
N LYS A 152 14.81 5.39 0.93
CA LYS A 152 16.12 5.85 0.44
C LYS A 152 16.30 5.76 -1.08
N HIS A 153 15.71 4.76 -1.73
CA HIS A 153 16.05 4.42 -3.11
C HIS A 153 14.95 4.67 -4.13
N TRP A 154 13.70 4.71 -3.70
CA TRP A 154 12.56 4.97 -4.58
C TRP A 154 11.87 6.31 -4.28
N CYS A 155 11.44 6.52 -3.04
CA CYS A 155 10.50 7.59 -2.71
C CYS A 155 11.15 8.97 -2.65
N GLU A 156 10.55 9.92 -3.36
CA GLU A 156 10.76 11.36 -3.16
C GLU A 156 9.67 11.95 -2.25
N HIS A 157 8.47 11.36 -2.30
CA HIS A 157 7.44 11.58 -1.29
C HIS A 157 7.54 10.54 -0.17
N LYS A 158 6.88 10.81 0.95
CA LYS A 158 6.77 9.86 2.06
C LYS A 158 6.18 8.51 1.61
N PRO A 159 6.88 7.38 1.81
CA PRO A 159 6.29 6.05 1.64
C PRO A 159 5.34 5.76 2.80
N SER A 160 4.09 5.50 2.47
CA SER A 160 3.05 5.22 3.45
C SER A 160 3.12 3.77 3.90
N VAL A 161 3.19 3.55 5.22
CA VAL A 161 3.25 2.20 5.81
C VAL A 161 2.58 2.17 7.18
N THR A 162 2.04 1.01 7.50
CA THR A 162 1.62 0.63 8.86
C THR A 162 2.38 -0.63 9.24
N ILE A 163 3.20 -0.54 10.27
CA ILE A 163 4.00 -1.64 10.80
C ILE A 163 3.18 -2.37 11.86
N SER A 164 3.01 -3.66 11.70
CA SER A 164 2.38 -4.51 12.71
C SER A 164 3.44 -4.99 13.69
N VAL A 165 3.28 -4.67 14.97
CA VAL A 165 4.29 -4.93 16.02
C VAL A 165 3.73 -5.93 17.03
N LYS A 166 4.40 -7.07 17.22
CA LYS A 166 4.08 -8.03 18.29
C LYS A 166 4.55 -7.49 19.61
N GLU A 167 3.94 -7.94 20.71
CA GLU A 167 4.19 -7.40 22.04
C GLU A 167 5.67 -7.43 22.44
N HIS A 168 6.38 -8.50 22.11
CA HIS A 168 7.80 -8.65 22.42
C HIS A 168 8.75 -7.83 21.52
N GLU A 169 8.26 -7.27 20.39
CA GLU A 169 9.06 -6.52 19.42
C GLU A 169 9.18 -5.01 19.77
N TRP A 170 8.34 -4.47 20.65
CA TRP A 170 8.25 -3.02 20.89
C TRP A 170 9.55 -2.36 21.31
N LEU A 171 10.36 -3.00 22.16
CA LEU A 171 11.65 -2.44 22.58
C LEU A 171 12.66 -2.36 21.44
N GLU A 172 12.71 -3.41 20.61
CA GLU A 172 13.58 -3.46 19.43
C GLU A 172 13.15 -2.43 18.39
N VAL A 173 11.84 -2.32 18.13
CA VAL A 173 11.26 -1.29 17.26
C VAL A 173 11.60 0.10 17.76
N GLY A 174 11.50 0.37 19.06
CA GLY A 174 11.87 1.66 19.64
C GLY A 174 13.36 1.99 19.43
N ALA A 175 14.25 1.03 19.65
CA ALA A 175 15.68 1.19 19.41
C ALA A 175 15.99 1.44 17.92
N TRP A 176 15.34 0.68 17.03
CA TRP A 176 15.49 0.87 15.58
C TRP A 176 15.03 2.25 15.14
N VAL A 177 13.86 2.70 15.59
CA VAL A 177 13.32 4.05 15.29
C VAL A 177 14.29 5.13 15.76
N TYR A 178 14.81 5.02 16.97
CA TYR A 178 15.79 5.97 17.47
C TYR A 178 17.06 6.04 16.61
N ALA A 179 17.60 4.87 16.22
CA ALA A 179 18.80 4.79 15.40
C ALA A 179 18.62 5.30 13.95
N ASN A 180 17.39 5.27 13.41
CA ASN A 180 17.08 5.65 12.04
C ASN A 180 16.24 6.92 11.95
N PHE A 181 16.04 7.66 13.02
CA PHE A 181 15.11 8.79 13.11
C PHE A 181 15.33 9.85 12.03
N ASP A 182 16.58 10.17 11.73
CA ASP A 182 16.94 11.17 10.70
C ASP A 182 16.50 10.81 9.27
N TYR A 183 16.23 9.52 9.01
CA TYR A 183 15.72 9.05 7.71
C TYR A 183 14.20 8.90 7.68
N MET A 184 13.53 9.07 8.82
CA MET A 184 12.10 8.80 8.91
C MET A 184 11.28 10.00 8.50
N SER A 185 10.32 9.79 7.62
CA SER A 185 9.34 10.80 7.23
C SER A 185 7.98 10.63 7.93
N GLY A 186 7.69 9.45 8.41
CA GLY A 186 6.46 9.13 9.13
C GLY A 186 6.06 7.67 8.92
N VAL A 187 5.87 6.96 10.02
CA VAL A 187 5.50 5.54 10.07
C VAL A 187 4.37 5.39 11.09
N SER A 188 3.36 4.58 10.75
CA SER A 188 2.31 4.21 11.67
C SER A 188 2.61 2.83 12.26
N PHE A 189 2.39 2.68 13.57
CA PHE A 189 2.57 1.42 14.27
C PHE A 189 1.23 0.95 14.83
N LEU A 190 0.93 -0.34 14.64
CA LEU A 190 -0.23 -0.99 15.23
C LEU A 190 0.19 -2.25 15.98
N PRO A 191 -0.39 -2.52 17.16
CA PRO A 191 -0.24 -3.83 17.81
C PRO A 191 -0.68 -4.94 16.86
N PHE A 192 0.10 -6.00 16.77
CA PHE A 192 -0.28 -7.18 16.02
C PHE A 192 -1.49 -7.83 16.68
N SER A 193 -2.57 -8.00 15.95
CA SER A 193 -3.80 -8.63 16.41
C SER A 193 -4.14 -9.84 15.53
N GLU A 194 -4.47 -10.95 16.17
CA GLU A 194 -5.00 -12.14 15.51
C GLU A 194 -6.52 -12.08 15.30
N HIS A 195 -7.16 -11.01 15.79
CA HIS A 195 -8.60 -10.86 15.67
C HIS A 195 -9.04 -10.73 14.22
N THR A 196 -9.91 -11.62 13.81
CA THR A 196 -10.71 -11.49 12.60
C THR A 196 -11.80 -10.45 12.85
N TYR A 197 -11.93 -9.48 11.95
CA TYR A 197 -13.13 -8.65 11.93
C TYR A 197 -14.35 -9.56 11.71
N LYS A 198 -15.28 -9.46 12.62
CA LYS A 198 -16.63 -10.03 12.45
C LYS A 198 -17.53 -9.01 11.81
#